data_4e90a0cdef84519beb16284253795465
#
_entry.id   4e90a0cdef84519beb16284253795465
#
_cell.length_a   1.000
_cell.length_b   1.000
_cell.length_c   1.000
_cell.angle_alpha   90.00
_cell.angle_beta   90.00
_cell.angle_gamma   90.00
#
_symmetry.space_group_name_H-M   'P 1'
#
loop_
_entity.id
_entity.type
_entity.pdbx_description
1 polymer ?
#
loop_
_entity_poly.entity_id
_entity_poly.type
_entity_poly.pdbx_seq_one_letter_code
_entity_poly.pdbx_strand_id
1 'polypeptide(L)'
;VNTDNYMGGMQAATILAKSGCDILIHANADFPSNIPAYGRIQGFQDFCKANGFKHRILIRDFGDSFEENNVEIAKLLQEIEEAYSEKKVGIFMPNDTHANILLNCMIRKYGMLPERYKIVGFDNSPVSREAVIPITTVGQQIDKIAQEAVELLSQQINERKKRRPKPLSAPIHKVFTPVLIRRETTK
;
A
#
# COMPACT_ATOMS: atom_id res chain seq x y z
N VAL A 1 -3.03 -16.84 -7.17
CA VAL A 1 -2.90 -16.58 -5.74
C VAL A 1 -2.44 -15.14 -5.55
N ASN A 2 -3.10 -14.35 -4.73
CA ASN A 2 -2.83 -12.92 -4.59
C ASN A 2 -3.22 -12.39 -3.20
N THR A 3 -2.82 -11.16 -2.89
CA THR A 3 -3.28 -10.38 -1.74
C THR A 3 -4.63 -9.73 -2.03
N ASP A 4 -5.50 -9.64 -1.03
CA ASP A 4 -6.71 -8.82 -1.06
C ASP A 4 -6.32 -7.33 -1.00
N ASN A 5 -6.05 -6.76 -2.19
CA ASN A 5 -5.65 -5.37 -2.31
C ASN A 5 -6.76 -4.38 -1.89
N TYR A 6 -8.03 -4.76 -2.08
CA TYR A 6 -9.17 -3.94 -1.66
C TYR A 6 -9.19 -3.80 -0.13
N MET A 7 -9.10 -4.92 0.59
CA MET A 7 -8.99 -4.90 2.05
C MET A 7 -7.74 -4.17 2.53
N GLY A 8 -6.64 -4.26 1.77
CA GLY A 8 -5.42 -3.50 2.07
C GLY A 8 -5.62 -1.99 2.02
N GLY A 9 -6.30 -1.49 1.00
CA GLY A 9 -6.69 -0.08 0.89
C GLY A 9 -7.61 0.37 2.04
N MET A 10 -8.61 -0.45 2.39
CA MET A 10 -9.48 -0.19 3.53
C MET A 10 -8.73 -0.12 4.86
N GLN A 11 -7.79 -1.04 5.10
CA GLN A 11 -6.99 -1.06 6.33
C GLN A 11 -6.11 0.19 6.46
N ALA A 12 -5.47 0.62 5.35
CA ALA A 12 -4.67 1.85 5.31
C ALA A 12 -5.52 3.09 5.63
N ALA A 13 -6.69 3.24 5.00
CA ALA A 13 -7.60 4.34 5.28
C ALA A 13 -8.10 4.31 6.74
N THR A 14 -8.43 3.12 7.25
CA THR A 14 -8.91 2.94 8.63
C THR A 14 -7.89 3.42 9.66
N ILE A 15 -6.61 3.06 9.52
CA ILE A 15 -5.59 3.46 10.50
C ILE A 15 -5.31 4.96 10.43
N LEU A 16 -5.29 5.56 9.23
CA LEU A 16 -5.11 6.99 9.06
C LEU A 16 -6.27 7.78 9.68
N ALA A 17 -7.50 7.33 9.48
CA ALA A 17 -8.67 7.92 10.11
C ALA A 17 -8.60 7.83 11.65
N LYS A 18 -8.25 6.66 12.20
CA LYS A 18 -8.06 6.45 13.65
C LYS A 18 -6.90 7.26 14.24
N SER A 19 -5.96 7.70 13.42
CA SER A 19 -4.83 8.56 13.84
C SER A 19 -5.20 10.06 13.86
N GLY A 20 -6.48 10.38 13.65
CA GLY A 20 -7.02 11.75 13.77
C GLY A 20 -6.67 12.65 12.59
N CYS A 21 -6.49 12.10 11.40
CA CYS A 21 -6.24 12.90 10.20
C CYS A 21 -7.51 13.58 9.69
N ASP A 22 -7.39 14.86 9.29
CA ASP A 22 -8.49 15.65 8.72
C ASP A 22 -8.75 15.31 7.25
N ILE A 23 -7.70 14.89 6.54
CA ILE A 23 -7.76 14.47 5.15
C ILE A 23 -6.89 13.22 4.94
N LEU A 24 -7.39 12.32 4.12
CA LEU A 24 -6.71 11.10 3.75
C LEU A 24 -6.29 11.15 2.27
N ILE A 25 -5.02 10.88 2.01
CA ILE A 25 -4.44 10.90 0.67
C ILE A 25 -3.87 9.53 0.35
N HIS A 26 -4.21 8.99 -0.82
CA HIS A 26 -3.53 7.83 -1.37
C HIS A 26 -2.78 8.25 -2.62
N ALA A 27 -1.45 8.21 -2.56
CA ALA A 27 -0.61 8.36 -3.73
C ALA A 27 -0.37 6.99 -4.36
N ASN A 28 -0.53 6.88 -5.68
CA ASN A 28 -0.33 5.62 -6.39
C ASN A 28 0.12 5.87 -7.83
N ALA A 29 0.66 4.84 -8.47
CA ALA A 29 0.90 4.85 -9.91
C ALA A 29 -0.42 4.72 -10.69
N ASP A 30 -0.38 5.08 -11.95
CA ASP A 30 -1.51 4.88 -12.87
C ASP A 30 -1.60 3.39 -13.25
N PHE A 31 -2.49 2.70 -12.58
CA PHE A 31 -2.74 1.28 -12.86
C PHE A 31 -4.04 1.07 -13.62
N PRO A 32 -4.03 0.22 -14.66
CA PRO A 32 -5.26 -0.23 -15.28
C PRO A 32 -6.22 -0.84 -14.25
N SER A 33 -7.51 -0.55 -14.37
CA SER A 33 -8.54 -1.02 -13.41
C SER A 33 -8.69 -2.55 -13.31
N ASN A 34 -8.17 -3.28 -14.29
CA ASN A 34 -8.22 -4.75 -14.34
C ASN A 34 -7.07 -5.44 -13.61
N ILE A 35 -6.09 -4.70 -13.07
CA ILE A 35 -5.03 -5.31 -12.28
C ILE A 35 -5.36 -5.30 -10.78
N PRO A 36 -4.94 -6.35 -10.03
CA PRO A 36 -5.29 -6.47 -8.61
C PRO A 36 -4.85 -5.26 -7.75
N ALA A 37 -3.73 -4.63 -8.08
CA ALA A 37 -3.21 -3.47 -7.34
C ALA A 37 -4.17 -2.27 -7.33
N TYR A 38 -5.01 -2.11 -8.37
CA TYR A 38 -6.06 -1.08 -8.42
C TYR A 38 -7.06 -1.20 -7.27
N GLY A 39 -7.25 -2.40 -6.74
CA GLY A 39 -8.10 -2.64 -5.58
C GLY A 39 -7.72 -1.79 -4.35
N ARG A 40 -6.44 -1.40 -4.19
CA ARG A 40 -6.02 -0.50 -3.09
C ARG A 40 -6.70 0.85 -3.18
N ILE A 41 -6.77 1.41 -4.40
CA ILE A 41 -7.45 2.69 -4.67
C ILE A 41 -8.93 2.56 -4.31
N GLN A 42 -9.59 1.51 -4.80
CA GLN A 42 -11.02 1.28 -4.56
C GLN A 42 -11.33 1.13 -3.07
N GLY A 43 -10.64 0.24 -2.37
CA GLY A 43 -10.85 0.01 -0.94
C GLY A 43 -10.62 1.26 -0.09
N PHE A 44 -9.57 2.04 -0.41
CA PHE A 44 -9.29 3.31 0.25
C PHE A 44 -10.42 4.33 0.04
N GLN A 45 -10.86 4.51 -1.21
CA GLN A 45 -11.94 5.44 -1.55
C GLN A 45 -13.28 5.04 -0.92
N ASP A 46 -13.63 3.76 -0.99
CA ASP A 46 -14.90 3.26 -0.47
C ASP A 46 -14.98 3.42 1.05
N PHE A 47 -13.88 3.14 1.76
CA PHE A 47 -13.80 3.44 3.20
C PHE A 47 -14.03 4.93 3.47
N CYS A 48 -13.34 5.82 2.76
CA CYS A 48 -13.45 7.25 2.97
C CYS A 48 -14.87 7.77 2.70
N LYS A 49 -15.48 7.34 1.58
CA LYS A 49 -16.87 7.70 1.22
C LYS A 49 -17.87 7.21 2.25
N ALA A 50 -17.77 5.94 2.65
CA ALA A 50 -18.70 5.33 3.61
C ALA A 50 -18.64 5.97 5.00
N ASN A 51 -17.50 6.53 5.39
CA ASN A 51 -17.27 7.13 6.71
C ASN A 51 -17.19 8.68 6.68
N GLY A 52 -17.46 9.32 5.55
CA GLY A 52 -17.49 10.78 5.43
C GLY A 52 -16.11 11.47 5.51
N PHE A 53 -15.02 10.75 5.27
CA PHE A 53 -13.68 11.36 5.29
C PHE A 53 -13.38 12.11 3.98
N LYS A 54 -12.86 13.32 4.10
CA LYS A 54 -12.24 14.02 2.97
C LYS A 54 -11.04 13.24 2.50
N HIS A 55 -10.95 12.99 1.19
CA HIS A 55 -9.85 12.21 0.62
C HIS A 55 -9.49 12.65 -0.79
N ARG A 56 -8.26 12.32 -1.21
CA ARG A 56 -7.79 12.45 -2.59
C ARG A 56 -6.97 11.22 -3.00
N ILE A 57 -7.11 10.87 -4.26
CA ILE A 57 -6.20 9.94 -4.93
C ILE A 57 -5.29 10.80 -5.82
N LEU A 58 -3.99 10.69 -5.59
CA LEU A 58 -2.98 11.39 -6.36
C LEU A 58 -2.22 10.36 -7.20
N ILE A 59 -2.51 10.35 -8.49
CA ILE A 59 -1.79 9.49 -9.43
C ILE A 59 -0.46 10.16 -9.78
N ARG A 60 0.62 9.39 -9.72
CA ARG A 60 1.99 9.84 -9.95
C ARG A 60 2.71 8.92 -10.92
N ASP A 61 3.56 9.52 -11.72
CA ASP A 61 4.48 8.77 -12.58
C ASP A 61 5.74 8.43 -11.77
N PHE A 62 5.63 7.35 -10.99
CA PHE A 62 6.78 6.84 -10.26
C PHE A 62 7.73 6.15 -11.22
N GLY A 63 8.98 6.61 -11.25
CA GLY A 63 10.04 6.06 -12.09
C GLY A 63 10.61 4.74 -11.57
N ASP A 64 11.51 4.18 -12.37
CA ASP A 64 12.23 2.94 -12.02
C ASP A 64 13.43 3.20 -11.10
N SER A 65 13.97 4.41 -11.07
CA SER A 65 15.10 4.78 -10.26
C SER A 65 14.72 5.42 -8.92
N PHE A 66 15.64 5.32 -7.96
CA PHE A 66 15.48 5.99 -6.66
C PHE A 66 15.47 7.52 -6.82
N GLU A 67 16.28 8.06 -7.72
CA GLU A 67 16.41 9.48 -7.98
C GLU A 67 15.12 10.07 -8.55
N GLU A 68 14.50 9.42 -9.53
CA GLU A 68 13.23 9.82 -10.12
C GLU A 68 12.13 9.83 -9.07
N ASN A 69 12.04 8.77 -8.27
CA ASN A 69 11.08 8.66 -7.18
C ASN A 69 11.27 9.73 -6.10
N ASN A 70 12.53 10.12 -5.77
CA ASN A 70 12.78 11.21 -4.84
C ASN A 70 12.27 12.55 -5.37
N VAL A 71 12.48 12.84 -6.64
CA VAL A 71 11.99 14.09 -7.28
C VAL A 71 10.46 14.12 -7.27
N GLU A 72 9.82 13.03 -7.68
CA GLU A 72 8.37 12.99 -7.77
C GLU A 72 7.69 13.03 -6.39
N ILE A 73 8.26 12.35 -5.40
CA ILE A 73 7.74 12.37 -4.02
C ILE A 73 7.98 13.75 -3.36
N ALA A 74 9.07 14.43 -3.69
CA ALA A 74 9.27 15.80 -3.21
C ALA A 74 8.23 16.77 -3.77
N LYS A 75 7.87 16.66 -5.05
CA LYS A 75 6.76 17.42 -5.67
C LYS A 75 5.42 17.09 -5.02
N LEU A 76 5.16 15.78 -4.77
CA LEU A 76 3.96 15.33 -4.07
C LEU A 76 3.85 15.98 -2.69
N LEU A 77 4.95 16.00 -1.92
CA LEU A 77 4.97 16.63 -0.60
C LEU A 77 4.68 18.13 -0.69
N GLN A 78 5.27 18.83 -1.65
CA GLN A 78 5.01 20.26 -1.86
C GLN A 78 3.53 20.51 -2.19
N GLU A 79 2.92 19.75 -3.10
CA GLU A 79 1.50 19.87 -3.42
C GLU A 79 0.60 19.67 -2.20
N ILE A 80 0.93 18.68 -1.35
CA ILE A 80 0.18 18.41 -0.12
C ILE A 80 0.31 19.57 0.85
N GLU A 81 1.50 20.17 0.99
CA GLU A 81 1.74 21.30 1.89
C GLU A 81 0.97 22.55 1.45
N GLU A 82 1.00 22.86 0.16
CA GLU A 82 0.29 24.01 -0.40
C GLU A 82 -1.23 23.87 -0.25
N ALA A 83 -1.75 22.67 -0.49
CA ALA A 83 -3.19 22.40 -0.42
C ALA A 83 -3.75 22.26 1.02
N TYR A 84 -2.91 21.83 1.98
CA TYR A 84 -3.36 21.41 3.32
C TYR A 84 -2.46 21.90 4.46
N SER A 85 -2.00 23.15 4.43
CA SER A 85 -1.03 23.73 5.36
C SER A 85 -1.42 23.57 6.85
N GLU A 86 -2.73 23.72 7.15
CA GLU A 86 -3.27 23.70 8.52
C GLU A 86 -3.98 22.38 8.89
N LYS A 87 -3.82 21.32 8.07
CA LYS A 87 -4.53 20.05 8.27
C LYS A 87 -3.61 18.96 8.78
N LYS A 88 -4.18 18.02 9.55
CA LYS A 88 -3.55 16.73 9.79
C LYS A 88 -3.79 15.83 8.58
N VAL A 89 -2.72 15.41 7.94
CA VAL A 89 -2.76 14.70 6.68
C VAL A 89 -2.30 13.26 6.85
N GLY A 90 -3.15 12.31 6.52
CA GLY A 90 -2.81 10.90 6.43
C GLY A 90 -2.43 10.53 5.00
N ILE A 91 -1.26 9.96 4.80
CA ILE A 91 -0.74 9.62 3.48
C ILE A 91 -0.50 8.12 3.38
N PHE A 92 -1.20 7.47 2.47
CA PHE A 92 -0.98 6.09 2.10
C PHE A 92 -0.15 6.04 0.81
N MET A 93 1.03 5.45 0.89
CA MET A 93 1.95 5.32 -0.24
C MET A 93 1.81 3.95 -0.91
N PRO A 94 2.22 3.80 -2.20
CA PRO A 94 2.02 2.55 -2.95
C PRO A 94 2.71 1.34 -2.32
N ASN A 95 3.87 1.56 -1.70
CA ASN A 95 4.65 0.56 -0.99
C ASN A 95 5.56 1.19 0.07
N ASP A 96 6.28 0.37 0.83
CA ASP A 96 7.15 0.81 1.92
C ASP A 96 8.37 1.60 1.41
N THR A 97 8.87 1.32 0.21
CA THR A 97 9.99 2.07 -0.37
C THR A 97 9.60 3.52 -0.62
N HIS A 98 8.45 3.75 -1.26
CA HIS A 98 7.93 5.11 -1.48
C HIS A 98 7.57 5.81 -0.17
N ALA A 99 7.03 5.08 0.81
CA ALA A 99 6.75 5.62 2.14
C ALA A 99 8.04 6.07 2.85
N ASN A 100 9.13 5.31 2.72
CA ASN A 100 10.42 5.68 3.28
C ASN A 100 11.05 6.89 2.56
N ILE A 101 10.90 6.99 1.24
CA ILE A 101 11.36 8.18 0.51
C ILE A 101 10.60 9.42 0.99
N LEU A 102 9.28 9.34 1.14
CA LEU A 102 8.47 10.44 1.66
C LEU A 102 8.90 10.84 3.07
N LEU A 103 9.08 9.86 3.95
CA LEU A 103 9.58 10.08 5.31
C LEU A 103 10.94 10.80 5.30
N ASN A 104 11.88 10.34 4.48
CA ASN A 104 13.20 10.95 4.36
C ASN A 104 13.13 12.38 3.77
N CYS A 105 12.21 12.67 2.85
CA CYS A 105 11.96 14.03 2.37
C CYS A 105 11.49 14.94 3.50
N MET A 106 10.57 14.47 4.35
CA MET A 106 10.09 15.23 5.51
C MET A 106 11.19 15.44 6.55
N ILE A 107 11.98 14.40 6.87
CA ILE A 107 13.08 14.52 7.83
C ILE A 107 14.14 15.51 7.33
N ARG A 108 14.50 15.47 6.04
CA ARG A 108 15.44 16.44 5.46
C ARG A 108 14.93 17.87 5.52
N LYS A 109 13.62 18.07 5.36
CA LYS A 109 13.01 19.39 5.35
C LYS A 109 12.76 19.95 6.75
N TYR A 110 12.32 19.13 7.70
CA TYR A 110 11.84 19.55 9.01
C TYR A 110 12.70 19.08 10.17
N GLY A 111 13.69 18.25 9.95
CA GLY A 111 14.48 17.62 11.00
C GLY A 111 13.80 16.43 11.68
N MET A 112 12.50 16.21 11.43
CA MET A 112 11.68 15.15 12.02
C MET A 112 10.45 14.86 11.14
N LEU A 113 9.68 13.83 11.49
CA LEU A 113 8.32 13.66 10.97
C LEU A 113 7.37 14.58 11.77
N PRO A 114 6.81 15.63 11.15
CA PRO A 114 5.89 16.52 11.86
C PRO A 114 4.62 15.77 12.30
N GLU A 115 4.11 16.05 13.50
CA GLU A 115 2.93 15.36 14.07
C GLU A 115 1.69 15.41 13.19
N ARG A 116 1.57 16.44 12.36
CA ARG A 116 0.46 16.61 11.43
C ARG A 116 0.46 15.60 10.27
N TYR A 117 1.55 14.88 10.06
CA TYR A 117 1.64 13.85 9.02
C TYR A 117 1.61 12.46 9.62
N LYS A 118 0.79 11.61 9.02
CA LYS A 118 0.76 10.17 9.29
C LYS A 118 1.02 9.43 7.98
N ILE A 119 1.92 8.45 8.02
CA ILE A 119 2.35 7.72 6.82
C ILE A 119 2.06 6.25 6.98
N VAL A 120 1.49 5.65 5.94
CA VAL A 120 1.26 4.21 5.80
C VAL A 120 1.90 3.73 4.51
N GLY A 121 2.68 2.65 4.60
CA GLY A 121 3.22 1.91 3.46
C GLY A 121 2.41 0.65 3.14
N PHE A 122 2.97 -0.17 2.27
CA PHE A 122 2.43 -1.46 1.88
C PHE A 122 3.58 -2.45 1.67
N ASP A 123 3.37 -3.73 1.90
CA ASP A 123 4.22 -4.92 1.72
C ASP A 123 4.81 -5.49 3.01
N ASN A 124 5.06 -4.71 4.06
CA ASN A 124 5.84 -5.09 5.25
C ASN A 124 7.27 -5.52 4.87
N SER A 125 7.87 -4.82 3.94
CA SER A 125 9.26 -5.05 3.52
C SER A 125 10.25 -4.67 4.63
N PRO A 126 11.51 -5.13 4.59
CA PRO A 126 12.52 -4.77 5.60
C PRO A 126 12.65 -3.27 5.82
N VAL A 127 12.58 -2.46 4.75
CA VAL A 127 12.71 -1.00 4.83
C VAL A 127 11.69 -0.37 5.78
N SER A 128 10.48 -0.94 5.91
CA SER A 128 9.48 -0.41 6.83
C SER A 128 9.83 -0.54 8.31
N ARG A 129 10.70 -1.49 8.66
CA ARG A 129 11.20 -1.70 10.03
C ARG A 129 12.51 -0.96 10.29
N GLU A 130 13.35 -0.85 9.25
CA GLU A 130 14.71 -0.32 9.30
C GLU A 130 14.78 1.18 9.04
N ALA A 131 13.67 1.80 8.60
CA ALA A 131 13.55 3.24 8.44
C ALA A 131 13.88 3.98 9.75
N VAL A 132 14.42 5.20 9.65
CA VAL A 132 14.78 6.05 10.81
C VAL A 132 13.60 6.18 11.80
N ILE A 133 12.38 6.26 11.27
CA ILE A 133 11.13 6.14 12.02
C ILE A 133 10.39 4.93 11.46
N PRO A 134 10.19 3.84 12.21
CA PRO A 134 9.51 2.64 11.73
C PRO A 134 8.13 2.93 11.14
N ILE A 135 7.91 2.47 9.91
CA ILE A 135 6.74 2.81 9.11
C ILE A 135 5.59 1.83 9.35
N THR A 136 4.42 2.34 9.69
CA THR A 136 3.16 1.58 9.68
C THR A 136 2.89 1.09 8.26
N THR A 137 2.57 -0.17 8.10
CA THR A 137 2.42 -0.80 6.78
C THR A 137 1.30 -1.83 6.76
N VAL A 138 0.73 -2.05 5.58
CA VAL A 138 -0.18 -3.15 5.31
C VAL A 138 0.63 -4.30 4.73
N GLY A 139 0.87 -5.33 5.53
CA GLY A 139 1.73 -6.46 5.18
C GLY A 139 1.00 -7.51 4.35
N GLN A 140 1.59 -7.91 3.24
CA GLN A 140 1.17 -9.08 2.49
C GLN A 140 1.59 -10.36 3.24
N GLN A 141 0.78 -11.41 3.16
CA GLN A 141 1.10 -12.71 3.75
C GLN A 141 1.93 -13.55 2.76
N ILE A 142 3.13 -13.07 2.41
CA ILE A 142 3.96 -13.61 1.33
C ILE A 142 4.25 -15.10 1.50
N ASP A 143 4.56 -15.55 2.72
CA ASP A 143 4.83 -16.96 3.00
C ASP A 143 3.63 -17.87 2.68
N LYS A 144 2.42 -17.43 3.06
CA LYS A 144 1.19 -18.18 2.74
C LYS A 144 0.88 -18.14 1.25
N ILE A 145 1.10 -17.01 0.59
CA ILE A 145 0.91 -16.86 -0.85
C ILE A 145 1.88 -17.78 -1.59
N ALA A 146 3.14 -17.80 -1.20
CA ALA A 146 4.16 -18.66 -1.81
C ALA A 146 3.86 -20.16 -1.58
N GLN A 147 3.53 -20.56 -0.35
CA GLN A 147 3.16 -21.93 -0.02
C GLN A 147 1.98 -22.39 -0.87
N GLU A 148 0.89 -21.63 -0.88
CA GLU A 148 -0.30 -21.97 -1.65
C GLU A 148 -0.03 -22.05 -3.16
N ALA A 149 0.78 -21.14 -3.70
CA ALA A 149 1.15 -21.16 -5.11
C ALA A 149 1.93 -22.44 -5.47
N VAL A 150 2.89 -22.84 -4.61
CA VAL A 150 3.67 -24.07 -4.81
C VAL A 150 2.79 -25.32 -4.68
N GLU A 151 1.88 -25.36 -3.70
CA GLU A 151 0.95 -26.48 -3.52
C GLU A 151 0.03 -26.66 -4.75
N LEU A 152 -0.57 -25.56 -5.22
CA LEU A 152 -1.44 -25.58 -6.41
C LEU A 152 -0.68 -26.03 -7.64
N LEU A 153 0.54 -25.50 -7.86
CA LEU A 153 1.37 -25.89 -9.00
C LEU A 153 1.75 -27.38 -8.93
N SER A 154 2.14 -27.86 -7.76
CA SER A 154 2.48 -29.27 -7.53
C SER A 154 1.29 -30.19 -7.80
N GLN A 155 0.10 -29.81 -7.36
CA GLN A 155 -1.14 -30.55 -7.65
C GLN A 155 -1.42 -30.61 -9.14
N GLN A 156 -1.26 -29.50 -9.86
CA GLN A 156 -1.47 -29.45 -11.31
C GLN A 156 -0.45 -30.31 -12.08
N ILE A 157 0.83 -30.27 -11.67
CA ILE A 157 1.88 -31.09 -12.29
C ILE A 157 1.56 -32.58 -12.08
N ASN A 158 1.18 -32.97 -10.86
CA ASN A 158 0.87 -34.37 -10.54
C ASN A 158 -0.38 -34.86 -11.29
N GLU A 159 -1.40 -34.00 -11.44
CA GLU A 159 -2.59 -34.33 -12.22
C GLU A 159 -2.25 -34.58 -13.70
N ARG A 160 -1.39 -33.73 -14.30
CA ARG A 160 -0.96 -33.88 -15.69
C ARG A 160 -0.14 -35.15 -15.96
N LYS A 161 0.54 -35.71 -14.95
CA LYS A 161 1.29 -36.97 -15.06
C LYS A 161 0.42 -38.23 -15.05
N LYS A 162 -0.86 -38.13 -14.71
CA LYS A 162 -1.78 -39.25 -14.73
C LYS A 162 -2.05 -39.75 -16.15
N ARG A 163 -2.30 -41.05 -16.27
CA ARG A 163 -2.64 -41.66 -17.58
C ARG A 163 -3.86 -41.03 -18.27
N ARG A 164 -4.79 -40.47 -17.46
CA ARG A 164 -5.98 -39.73 -17.92
C ARG A 164 -6.09 -38.46 -17.08
N PRO A 165 -5.37 -37.41 -17.45
CA PRO A 165 -5.43 -36.15 -16.69
C PRO A 165 -6.80 -35.49 -16.81
N LYS A 166 -7.32 -34.96 -15.72
CA LYS A 166 -8.53 -34.14 -15.75
C LYS A 166 -8.16 -32.74 -16.22
N PRO A 167 -8.87 -32.17 -17.20
CA PRO A 167 -8.65 -30.77 -17.58
C PRO A 167 -9.03 -29.85 -16.42
N LEU A 168 -8.28 -28.76 -16.27
CA LEU A 168 -8.68 -27.67 -15.37
C LEU A 168 -9.96 -27.04 -15.92
N SER A 169 -11.04 -27.13 -15.19
CA SER A 169 -12.36 -26.63 -15.61
C SER A 169 -12.45 -25.08 -15.50
N ALA A 170 -11.68 -24.48 -14.60
CA ALA A 170 -11.62 -23.02 -14.39
C ALA A 170 -10.30 -22.63 -13.72
N PRO A 171 -9.86 -21.36 -13.85
CA PRO A 171 -8.75 -20.82 -13.08
C PRO A 171 -9.05 -20.86 -11.57
N ILE A 172 -8.04 -21.23 -10.78
CA ILE A 172 -8.16 -21.21 -9.32
C ILE A 172 -7.72 -19.83 -8.84
N HIS A 173 -8.64 -19.11 -8.21
CA HIS A 173 -8.35 -17.83 -7.57
C HIS A 173 -8.34 -17.99 -6.05
N LYS A 174 -7.20 -17.71 -5.41
CA LYS A 174 -7.06 -17.63 -3.97
C LYS A 174 -6.54 -16.27 -3.57
N VAL A 175 -7.18 -15.67 -2.58
CA VAL A 175 -6.90 -14.32 -2.12
C VAL A 175 -6.64 -14.36 -0.61
N PHE A 176 -5.56 -13.72 -0.16
CA PHE A 176 -5.17 -13.64 1.26
C PHE A 176 -5.38 -12.23 1.78
N THR A 177 -6.10 -12.11 2.88
CA THR A 177 -6.30 -10.83 3.56
C THR A 177 -4.97 -10.31 4.12
N PRO A 178 -4.55 -9.09 3.78
CA PRO A 178 -3.33 -8.51 4.33
C PRO A 178 -3.48 -8.19 5.81
N VAL A 179 -2.36 -7.92 6.48
CA VAL A 179 -2.30 -7.63 7.92
C VAL A 179 -1.76 -6.23 8.15
N LEU A 180 -2.54 -5.38 8.82
CA LEU A 180 -2.06 -4.07 9.25
C LEU A 180 -1.04 -4.21 10.38
N ILE A 181 0.13 -3.63 10.20
CA ILE A 181 1.24 -3.63 11.16
C ILE A 181 1.50 -2.18 11.58
N ARG A 182 0.96 -1.80 12.75
CA ARG A 182 1.09 -0.45 13.27
C ARG A 182 2.49 -0.22 13.84
N ARG A 183 3.13 0.89 13.43
CA ARG A 183 4.43 1.36 13.91
C ARG A 183 4.39 2.84 14.25
N GLU A 184 5.55 3.50 14.26
CA GLU A 184 5.70 4.88 14.78
C GLU A 184 5.02 5.94 13.91
N THR A 185 4.96 5.77 12.57
CA THR A 185 4.43 6.80 11.67
C THR A 185 2.92 7.05 11.77
N THR A 186 2.20 6.27 12.61
CA THR A 186 0.76 6.47 12.89
C THR A 186 0.43 6.48 14.39
N LYS A 187 1.43 6.66 15.24
CA LYS A 187 1.23 6.87 16.68
C LYS A 187 0.87 8.31 16.99
#